data_8f788e1b310b2fa09b6654f10215db71
#
_entry.id   8f788e1b310b2fa09b6654f10215db71
#
_cell.length_a   1.000
_cell.length_b   1.000
_cell.length_c   1.000
_cell.angle_alpha   90.00
_cell.angle_beta   90.00
_cell.angle_gamma   90.00
#
_symmetry.space_group_name_H-M   'P 1'
#
loop_
_entity.id
_entity.type
_entity.pdbx_description
1 polymer ?
#
loop_
_entity_poly.entity_id
_entity_poly.type
_entity_poly.pdbx_seq_one_letter_code
_entity_poly.pdbx_strand_id
1 'polypeptide(L)'
;MIAAVLGALGAAALAGLGVASALFGGGWVWPHGTATIGRVLAGLLSGRPGRGLPRRAADRVPGSVAVYGCVAVAELVLLAVVIAAWVLVARYRRPGGTRAGMASRWQASDALGAGRLRAAADLIRPNLRAPSRRTAPAAESEQNQ
;
A
#
# COMPACT_ATOMS: atom_id res chain seq x y z
N MET A 1 -5.54 15.23 -12.68
CA MET A 1 -5.87 14.17 -11.70
C MET A 1 -7.38 14.02 -11.45
N ILE A 2 -8.11 15.08 -11.11
CA ILE A 2 -9.57 15.02 -10.83
C ILE A 2 -10.37 14.40 -11.98
N ALA A 3 -10.11 14.82 -13.23
CA ALA A 3 -10.80 14.28 -14.41
C ALA A 3 -10.57 12.76 -14.59
N ALA A 4 -9.38 12.26 -14.29
CA ALA A 4 -9.08 10.84 -14.37
C ALA A 4 -9.83 10.03 -13.30
N VAL A 5 -9.95 10.56 -12.09
CA VAL A 5 -10.71 9.94 -11.00
C VAL A 5 -12.20 9.91 -11.34
N LEU A 6 -12.77 11.03 -11.80
CA LEU A 6 -14.16 11.09 -12.22
C LEU A 6 -14.44 10.16 -13.41
N GLY A 7 -13.51 10.07 -14.37
CA GLY A 7 -13.60 9.12 -15.48
C GLY A 7 -13.59 7.67 -15.02
N ALA A 8 -12.73 7.31 -14.06
CA ALA A 8 -12.65 5.96 -13.50
C ALA A 8 -13.92 5.58 -12.72
N LEU A 9 -14.45 6.49 -11.89
CA LEU A 9 -15.72 6.29 -11.17
C LEU A 9 -16.89 6.14 -12.14
N GLY A 10 -16.97 6.99 -13.18
CA GLY A 10 -17.99 6.88 -14.22
C GLY A 10 -17.90 5.55 -14.97
N ALA A 11 -16.70 5.09 -15.30
CA ALA A 11 -16.49 3.79 -15.94
C ALA A 11 -16.89 2.63 -15.04
N ALA A 12 -16.57 2.68 -13.74
CA ALA A 12 -16.98 1.68 -12.77
C ALA A 12 -18.50 1.61 -12.62
N ALA A 13 -19.18 2.76 -12.56
CA ALA A 13 -20.63 2.84 -12.50
C ALA A 13 -21.29 2.23 -13.75
N LEU A 14 -20.75 2.49 -14.94
CA LEU A 14 -21.24 1.89 -16.19
C LEU A 14 -20.97 0.39 -16.25
N ALA A 15 -19.81 -0.07 -15.76
CA ALA A 15 -19.50 -1.48 -15.66
C ALA A 15 -20.46 -2.19 -14.70
N GLY A 16 -20.76 -1.58 -13.54
CA GLY A 16 -21.75 -2.07 -12.59
C GLY A 16 -23.14 -2.19 -13.19
N LEU A 17 -23.57 -1.22 -13.98
CA LEU A 17 -24.82 -1.27 -14.74
C LEU A 17 -24.81 -2.44 -15.75
N GLY A 18 -23.72 -2.61 -16.51
CA GLY A 18 -23.53 -3.71 -17.45
C GLY A 18 -23.62 -5.08 -16.78
N VAL A 19 -22.94 -5.24 -15.66
CA VAL A 19 -22.97 -6.48 -14.83
C VAL A 19 -24.39 -6.73 -14.30
N ALA A 20 -25.04 -5.70 -13.74
CA ALA A 20 -26.41 -5.85 -13.23
C ALA A 20 -27.38 -6.31 -14.32
N SER A 21 -27.30 -5.72 -15.52
CA SER A 21 -28.16 -6.09 -16.64
C SER A 21 -27.83 -7.50 -17.16
N ALA A 22 -26.56 -7.92 -17.15
CA ALA A 22 -26.16 -9.28 -17.53
C ALA A 22 -26.65 -10.34 -16.56
N LEU A 23 -26.57 -10.07 -15.25
CA LEU A 23 -26.96 -11.04 -14.20
C LEU A 23 -28.47 -11.11 -13.98
N PHE A 24 -29.17 -9.99 -14.04
CA PHE A 24 -30.58 -9.90 -13.64
C PHE A 24 -31.51 -9.44 -14.76
N GLY A 25 -30.98 -8.88 -15.85
CA GLY A 25 -31.76 -8.31 -16.96
C GLY A 25 -31.75 -9.12 -18.26
N GLY A 26 -31.07 -10.28 -18.29
CA GLY A 26 -31.02 -11.17 -19.46
C GLY A 26 -30.13 -10.70 -20.61
N GLY A 27 -29.21 -9.75 -20.39
CA GLY A 27 -28.21 -9.39 -21.40
C GLY A 27 -27.35 -8.19 -21.02
N TRP A 28 -26.13 -8.16 -21.58
CA TRP A 28 -25.20 -7.08 -21.34
C TRP A 28 -25.68 -5.78 -21.98
N VAL A 29 -25.80 -4.74 -21.21
CA VAL A 29 -26.16 -3.39 -21.67
C VAL A 29 -24.97 -2.47 -21.52
N TRP A 30 -24.51 -1.91 -22.66
CA TRP A 30 -23.42 -0.94 -22.68
C TRP A 30 -23.86 0.30 -23.50
N PRO A 31 -23.78 1.50 -22.92
CA PRO A 31 -24.13 2.70 -23.65
C PRO A 31 -23.04 3.03 -24.69
N HIS A 32 -23.46 3.29 -25.93
CA HIS A 32 -22.58 3.68 -27.01
C HIS A 32 -22.70 5.18 -27.25
N GLY A 33 -21.56 5.83 -27.37
CA GLY A 33 -21.47 7.28 -27.65
C GLY A 33 -21.48 8.16 -26.40
N THR A 34 -20.67 9.22 -26.43
CA THR A 34 -20.41 10.12 -25.30
C THR A 34 -21.67 10.80 -24.75
N ALA A 35 -22.58 11.23 -25.63
CA ALA A 35 -23.82 11.85 -25.21
C ALA A 35 -24.77 10.89 -24.49
N THR A 36 -24.74 9.60 -24.83
CA THR A 36 -25.53 8.55 -24.15
C THR A 36 -24.92 8.24 -22.81
N ILE A 37 -23.60 8.12 -22.71
CA ILE A 37 -22.87 7.90 -21.46
C ILE A 37 -23.22 8.99 -20.44
N GLY A 38 -23.16 10.27 -20.83
CA GLY A 38 -23.50 11.38 -19.93
C GLY A 38 -24.95 11.31 -19.42
N ARG A 39 -25.89 10.97 -20.30
CA ARG A 39 -27.31 10.82 -19.90
C ARG A 39 -27.57 9.64 -18.99
N VAL A 40 -26.88 8.53 -19.22
CA VAL A 40 -26.99 7.33 -18.36
C VAL A 40 -26.38 7.61 -16.99
N LEU A 41 -25.21 8.25 -16.93
CA LEU A 41 -24.60 8.66 -15.64
C LEU A 41 -25.51 9.65 -14.89
N ALA A 42 -26.07 10.64 -15.56
CA ALA A 42 -27.05 11.55 -14.95
C ALA A 42 -28.31 10.80 -14.48
N GLY A 43 -28.74 9.78 -15.23
CA GLY A 43 -29.82 8.88 -14.84
C GLY A 43 -29.51 8.09 -13.57
N LEU A 44 -28.31 7.51 -13.48
CA LEU A 44 -27.84 6.81 -12.28
C LEU A 44 -27.79 7.75 -11.06
N LEU A 45 -27.23 8.94 -11.20
CA LEU A 45 -27.16 9.94 -10.13
C LEU A 45 -28.53 10.43 -9.68
N SER A 46 -29.54 10.46 -10.59
CA SER A 46 -30.92 10.88 -10.27
C SER A 46 -31.83 9.73 -9.79
N GLY A 47 -31.30 8.55 -9.52
CA GLY A 47 -32.07 7.41 -9.04
C GLY A 47 -32.88 6.68 -10.12
N ARG A 48 -32.60 6.93 -11.41
CA ARG A 48 -33.30 6.36 -12.56
C ARG A 48 -32.34 5.67 -13.52
N PRO A 49 -31.88 4.43 -13.20
CA PRO A 49 -30.80 3.76 -13.91
C PRO A 49 -31.08 3.45 -15.40
N GLY A 50 -32.35 3.39 -15.81
CA GLY A 50 -32.73 3.19 -17.21
C GLY A 50 -32.78 4.47 -18.07
N ARG A 51 -32.64 5.65 -17.45
CA ARG A 51 -32.74 6.93 -18.15
C ARG A 51 -31.55 7.16 -19.09
N GLY A 52 -31.86 7.51 -20.33
CA GLY A 52 -30.83 7.76 -21.36
C GLY A 52 -30.47 6.55 -22.22
N LEU A 53 -30.97 5.36 -21.86
CA LEU A 53 -30.86 4.16 -22.68
C LEU A 53 -31.99 4.09 -23.76
N PRO A 54 -31.73 3.44 -24.89
CA PRO A 54 -32.80 3.06 -25.83
C PRO A 54 -33.82 2.15 -25.13
N ARG A 55 -35.10 2.22 -25.51
CA ARG A 55 -36.18 1.44 -24.86
C ARG A 55 -35.83 -0.04 -24.69
N ARG A 56 -35.37 -0.70 -25.78
CA ARG A 56 -34.95 -2.12 -25.73
C ARG A 56 -33.83 -2.43 -24.72
N ALA A 57 -32.96 -1.46 -24.44
CA ALA A 57 -31.89 -1.61 -23.45
C ALA A 57 -32.39 -1.24 -22.04
N ALA A 58 -33.27 -0.25 -21.95
CA ALA A 58 -33.91 0.15 -20.69
C ALA A 58 -34.75 -0.99 -20.09
N ASP A 59 -35.46 -1.75 -20.93
CA ASP A 59 -36.27 -2.91 -20.52
C ASP A 59 -35.45 -4.07 -19.92
N ARG A 60 -34.15 -4.09 -20.22
CA ARG A 60 -33.19 -5.08 -19.66
C ARG A 60 -32.52 -4.61 -18.39
N VAL A 61 -32.73 -3.38 -17.97
CA VAL A 61 -32.17 -2.85 -16.73
C VAL A 61 -33.00 -3.40 -15.57
N PRO A 62 -32.39 -4.14 -14.64
CA PRO A 62 -33.10 -4.70 -13.49
C PRO A 62 -33.53 -3.58 -12.53
N GLY A 63 -34.26 -3.96 -11.47
CA GLY A 63 -34.69 -3.01 -10.45
C GLY A 63 -33.53 -2.19 -9.88
N SER A 64 -33.81 -0.96 -9.46
CA SER A 64 -32.81 -0.01 -8.98
C SER A 64 -31.89 -0.56 -7.89
N VAL A 65 -32.40 -1.39 -6.98
CA VAL A 65 -31.63 -2.02 -5.90
C VAL A 65 -30.51 -2.91 -6.46
N ALA A 66 -30.81 -3.74 -7.46
CA ALA A 66 -29.81 -4.61 -8.08
C ALA A 66 -28.75 -3.80 -8.83
N VAL A 67 -29.16 -2.74 -9.54
CA VAL A 67 -28.22 -1.85 -10.23
C VAL A 67 -27.28 -1.17 -9.24
N TYR A 68 -27.81 -0.53 -8.21
CA TYR A 68 -26.98 0.16 -7.22
C TYR A 68 -26.10 -0.80 -6.41
N GLY A 69 -26.58 -2.01 -6.11
CA GLY A 69 -25.78 -3.06 -5.51
C GLY A 69 -24.55 -3.41 -6.37
N CYS A 70 -24.77 -3.66 -7.67
CA CYS A 70 -23.67 -3.97 -8.59
C CYS A 70 -22.73 -2.78 -8.82
N VAL A 71 -23.25 -1.56 -8.87
CA VAL A 71 -22.44 -0.35 -8.96
C VAL A 71 -21.57 -0.19 -7.71
N ALA A 72 -22.13 -0.36 -6.51
CA ALA A 72 -21.37 -0.29 -5.27
C ALA A 72 -20.25 -1.33 -5.22
N VAL A 73 -20.52 -2.57 -5.64
CA VAL A 73 -19.49 -3.61 -5.73
C VAL A 73 -18.41 -3.24 -6.73
N ALA A 74 -18.79 -2.72 -7.91
CA ALA A 74 -17.82 -2.30 -8.91
C ALA A 74 -16.91 -1.16 -8.41
N GLU A 75 -17.46 -0.20 -7.68
CA GLU A 75 -16.69 0.90 -7.06
C GLU A 75 -15.77 0.41 -5.94
N LEU A 76 -16.22 -0.54 -5.11
CA LEU A 76 -15.37 -1.16 -4.07
C LEU A 76 -14.19 -1.93 -4.69
N VAL A 77 -14.44 -2.66 -5.77
CA VAL A 77 -13.36 -3.35 -6.52
C VAL A 77 -12.38 -2.34 -7.09
N LEU A 78 -12.86 -1.26 -7.72
CA LEU A 78 -12.00 -0.20 -8.23
C LEU A 78 -11.14 0.40 -7.11
N LEU A 79 -11.73 0.72 -5.98
CA LEU A 79 -11.03 1.26 -4.81
C LEU A 79 -9.95 0.28 -4.31
N ALA A 80 -10.28 -1.00 -4.20
CA ALA A 80 -9.33 -2.04 -3.79
C ALA A 80 -8.14 -2.13 -4.77
N VAL A 81 -8.39 -2.08 -6.08
CA VAL A 81 -7.35 -2.08 -7.12
C VAL A 81 -6.46 -0.84 -7.00
N VAL A 82 -7.03 0.34 -6.81
CA VAL A 82 -6.28 1.59 -6.63
C VAL A 82 -5.40 1.54 -5.40
N ILE A 83 -5.94 1.05 -4.26
CA ILE A 83 -5.16 0.90 -3.02
C ILE A 83 -4.02 -0.12 -3.23
N ALA A 84 -4.30 -1.26 -3.83
CA ALA A 84 -3.29 -2.28 -4.12
C ALA A 84 -2.19 -1.74 -5.03
N ALA A 85 -2.55 -1.03 -6.11
CA ALA A 85 -1.59 -0.38 -7.00
C ALA A 85 -0.75 0.66 -6.27
N TRP A 86 -1.36 1.48 -5.40
CA TRP A 86 -0.65 2.48 -4.61
C TRP A 86 0.34 1.84 -3.62
N VAL A 87 -0.09 0.79 -2.92
CA VAL A 87 0.79 0.02 -2.01
C VAL A 87 1.94 -0.61 -2.78
N LEU A 88 1.67 -1.17 -3.95
CA LEU A 88 2.69 -1.78 -4.81
C LEU A 88 3.71 -0.74 -5.27
N VAL A 89 3.25 0.40 -5.79
CA VAL A 89 4.12 1.53 -6.19
C VAL A 89 4.92 2.05 -4.99
N ALA A 90 4.30 2.18 -3.82
CA ALA A 90 4.99 2.61 -2.60
C ALA A 90 6.06 1.61 -2.16
N ARG A 91 5.82 0.31 -2.32
CA ARG A 91 6.82 -0.74 -2.05
C ARG A 91 7.98 -0.70 -3.05
N TYR A 92 7.68 -0.55 -4.34
CA TYR A 92 8.73 -0.46 -5.37
C TYR A 92 9.50 0.86 -5.32
N ARG A 93 8.86 1.95 -4.92
CA ARG A 93 9.51 3.27 -4.76
C ARG A 93 10.27 3.41 -3.44
N ARG A 94 10.10 2.49 -2.50
CA ARG A 94 11.01 2.41 -1.36
C ARG A 94 12.30 1.75 -1.89
N PRO A 95 13.36 2.51 -2.20
CA PRO A 95 14.66 1.91 -2.43
C PRO A 95 14.96 1.10 -1.17
N GLY A 96 15.24 -0.18 -1.35
CA GLY A 96 15.35 -1.14 -0.27
C GLY A 96 16.11 -0.54 0.90
N GLY A 97 15.54 -0.64 2.10
CA GLY A 97 15.86 -0.11 3.42
C GLY A 97 17.23 0.42 3.81
N THR A 98 18.09 0.72 2.87
CA THR A 98 19.27 1.55 3.02
C THR A 98 18.82 2.98 2.79
N ARG A 99 18.69 3.75 3.87
CA ARG A 99 18.57 5.21 3.81
C ARG A 99 19.55 5.68 2.75
N ALA A 100 19.04 6.20 1.63
CA ALA A 100 19.86 6.67 0.53
C ALA A 100 20.93 7.63 1.10
N GLY A 101 22.20 7.21 1.05
CA GLY A 101 23.31 7.99 1.56
C GLY A 101 23.86 7.63 2.95
N MET A 102 23.20 6.75 3.72
CA MET A 102 23.80 6.23 4.95
C MET A 102 24.25 4.79 4.73
N ALA A 103 25.55 4.56 4.77
CA ALA A 103 26.12 3.23 4.80
C ALA A 103 25.50 2.42 5.94
N SER A 104 25.20 1.15 5.71
CA SER A 104 24.72 0.28 6.77
C SER A 104 25.76 0.27 7.91
N ARG A 105 25.31 -0.01 9.13
CA ARG A 105 26.23 -0.08 10.29
C ARG A 105 27.40 -1.01 10.02
N TRP A 106 27.20 -2.05 9.25
CA TRP A 106 28.22 -3.00 8.82
C TRP A 106 29.17 -2.38 7.78
N GLN A 107 28.66 -1.70 6.77
CA GLN A 107 29.46 -1.01 5.77
C GLN A 107 30.26 0.14 6.38
N ALA A 108 29.66 0.88 7.31
CA ALA A 108 30.36 1.93 8.05
C ALA A 108 31.45 1.35 8.95
N SER A 109 31.22 0.22 9.64
CA SER A 109 32.23 -0.42 10.46
C SER A 109 33.38 -1.00 9.65
N ASP A 110 33.09 -1.47 8.45
CA ASP A 110 34.09 -2.02 7.52
C ASP A 110 34.90 -0.91 6.86
N ALA A 111 34.24 0.14 6.36
CA ALA A 111 34.90 1.31 5.76
C ALA A 111 35.74 2.10 6.76
N LEU A 112 35.29 2.22 8.01
CA LEU A 112 36.03 2.91 9.08
C LEU A 112 37.12 2.03 9.68
N GLY A 113 37.29 0.80 9.23
CA GLY A 113 38.32 -0.11 9.76
C GLY A 113 38.13 -0.42 11.26
N ALA A 114 36.89 -0.39 11.76
CA ALA A 114 36.58 -0.60 13.17
C ALA A 114 37.13 -1.95 13.68
N GLY A 115 37.22 -2.97 12.81
CA GLY A 115 37.88 -4.23 13.11
C GLY A 115 39.38 -4.06 13.34
N ARG A 116 40.07 -3.26 12.53
CA ARG A 116 41.48 -2.96 12.68
C ARG A 116 41.79 -2.10 13.90
N LEU A 117 40.89 -1.14 14.21
CA LEU A 117 41.01 -0.33 15.44
C LEU A 117 40.84 -1.18 16.69
N ARG A 118 39.92 -2.15 16.68
CA ARG A 118 39.78 -3.09 17.81
C ARG A 118 40.99 -4.00 17.95
N ALA A 119 41.54 -4.48 16.84
CA ALA A 119 42.75 -5.31 16.87
C ALA A 119 43.96 -4.51 17.35
N ALA A 120 44.04 -3.21 17.07
CA ALA A 120 45.11 -2.32 17.52
C ALA A 120 44.81 -1.65 18.88
N ALA A 121 43.69 -1.98 19.55
CA ALA A 121 43.26 -1.33 20.80
C ALA A 121 44.30 -1.48 21.92
N ASP A 122 45.00 -2.60 21.96
CA ASP A 122 46.02 -2.90 22.96
C ASP A 122 47.28 -2.05 22.80
N LEU A 123 47.57 -1.63 21.52
CA LEU A 123 48.66 -0.70 21.21
C LEU A 123 48.27 0.78 21.45
N ILE A 124 47.00 1.12 21.24
CA ILE A 124 46.56 2.53 21.31
C ILE A 124 46.21 2.91 22.76
N ARG A 125 45.65 2.00 23.55
CA ARG A 125 45.24 2.25 24.95
C ARG A 125 45.49 1.03 25.85
N PRO A 126 46.76 0.74 26.14
CA PRO A 126 47.11 -0.42 26.98
C PRO A 126 46.50 -0.35 28.39
N ASN A 127 46.30 0.87 28.91
CA ASN A 127 45.86 1.12 30.27
C ASN A 127 44.37 0.77 30.52
N LEU A 128 43.55 0.69 29.46
CA LEU A 128 42.13 0.38 29.65
C LEU A 128 41.83 -1.09 29.77
N ARG A 129 42.79 -1.96 29.45
CA ARG A 129 42.66 -3.41 29.53
C ARG A 129 43.57 -4.03 30.62
N ALA A 130 44.34 -3.20 31.31
CA ALA A 130 45.03 -3.73 32.48
C ALA A 130 43.97 -4.28 33.43
N PRO A 131 43.90 -5.62 33.69
CA PRO A 131 43.04 -6.13 34.73
C PRO A 131 43.44 -5.42 35.99
N SER A 132 42.51 -4.71 36.64
CA SER A 132 42.72 -4.25 38.00
C SER A 132 43.11 -5.45 38.79
N ARG A 133 44.42 -5.59 39.08
CA ARG A 133 44.91 -6.52 40.10
C ARG A 133 44.14 -6.12 41.35
N ARG A 134 43.08 -6.83 41.61
CA ARG A 134 42.52 -6.92 42.96
C ARG A 134 43.69 -7.41 43.82
N THR A 135 44.27 -6.49 44.53
CA THR A 135 45.06 -6.80 45.67
C THR A 135 44.20 -7.70 46.55
N ALA A 136 44.51 -8.98 46.54
CA ALA A 136 43.96 -9.86 47.52
C ALA A 136 44.33 -9.30 48.89
N PRO A 137 43.39 -9.13 49.80
CA PRO A 137 43.75 -8.78 51.18
C PRO A 137 44.65 -9.89 51.72
N ALA A 138 45.84 -9.49 52.13
CA ALA A 138 46.75 -10.36 52.87
C ALA A 138 45.99 -10.96 54.03
N ALA A 139 45.89 -12.27 54.05
CA ALA A 139 45.45 -12.99 55.23
C ALA A 139 46.48 -12.71 56.36
N GLU A 140 46.10 -11.84 57.25
CA GLU A 140 46.75 -11.71 58.54
C GLU A 140 46.54 -13.03 59.32
N SER A 141 47.52 -13.82 59.23
CA SER A 141 47.71 -14.91 60.20
C SER A 141 48.30 -14.28 61.44
N GLU A 142 47.49 -14.02 62.40
CA GLU A 142 47.86 -13.82 63.78
C GLU A 142 47.27 -14.98 64.51
N GLN A 143 48.03 -15.97 64.88
CA GLN A 143 48.86 -16.05 66.03
C GLN A 143 48.25 -15.40 67.30
N ASN A 144 47.49 -16.14 68.06
CA ASN A 144 47.60 -15.94 69.49
C ASN A 144 47.45 -17.26 70.24
N GLN A 145 48.42 -17.46 71.09
CA GLN A 145 48.64 -18.39 72.15
C GLN A 145 47.43 -18.59 73.07
#